data_cdcbe333fcdf142ffac9c342a4c40e8a
#
_entry.id   cdcbe333fcdf142ffac9c342a4c40e8a
#
_cell.length_a   1.000
_cell.length_b   1.000
_cell.length_c   1.000
_cell.angle_alpha   90.00
_cell.angle_beta   90.00
_cell.angle_gamma   90.00
#
_symmetry.space_group_name_H-M   'P 1'
#
loop_
_entity.id
_entity.type
_entity.pdbx_description
1 polymer ?
#
loop_
_entity_poly.entity_id
_entity_poly.type
_entity_poly.pdbx_seq_one_letter_code
_entity_poly.pdbx_strand_id
1 'polypeptide(L)'
;MALTYYRTYAQAIAKVQETADVTRAVAQSVNGGQGVIVVRDLTAQDLGAQAVAIPPGNFTVTIASGVVPSGKAFGIYGFELTTPFVRIANGNLVGLVLDTYVGGSRVKRVYLDVVNDSSETGLTYYIADKSIVMKQQIQYSFVLSGVNNTGSTITLMVNVLGFVGEPSGVTIIEQ
;
A
#
# COMPACT_ATOMS: atom_id res chain seq x y z
N MET A 1 1.20 -21.35 14.77
CA MET A 1 2.43 -20.52 14.79
C MET A 1 1.95 -19.08 14.62
N ALA A 2 1.86 -18.35 15.72
CA ALA A 2 1.44 -16.96 15.71
C ALA A 2 2.56 -16.15 15.04
N LEU A 3 2.30 -15.61 13.86
CA LEU A 3 3.19 -14.67 13.21
C LEU A 3 3.09 -13.35 13.96
N THR A 4 4.01 -13.12 14.88
CA THR A 4 4.11 -11.88 15.65
C THR A 4 4.61 -10.79 14.71
N TYR A 5 3.71 -10.02 14.12
CA TYR A 5 4.04 -8.88 13.24
C TYR A 5 4.32 -7.59 14.02
N TYR A 6 4.58 -7.69 15.32
CA TYR A 6 4.99 -6.53 16.10
C TYR A 6 6.46 -6.24 15.86
N ARG A 7 6.72 -5.46 14.82
CA ARG A 7 8.01 -4.81 14.69
C ARG A 7 8.11 -3.75 15.78
N THR A 8 9.26 -3.64 16.41
CA THR A 8 9.52 -2.50 17.27
C THR A 8 9.39 -1.22 16.45
N TYR A 9 9.07 -0.11 17.11
CA TYR A 9 8.98 1.21 16.46
C TYR A 9 10.25 1.54 15.65
N ALA A 10 11.43 1.22 16.19
CA ALA A 10 12.69 1.40 15.49
C ALA A 10 12.80 0.58 14.20
N GLN A 11 12.32 -0.67 14.20
CA GLN A 11 12.30 -1.51 12.99
C GLN A 11 11.31 -0.99 11.94
N ALA A 12 10.18 -0.45 12.36
CA ALA A 12 9.22 0.16 11.47
C ALA A 12 9.81 1.41 10.79
N ILE A 13 10.44 2.32 11.55
CA ILE A 13 11.13 3.49 11.00
C ILE A 13 12.25 3.09 10.04
N ALA A 14 13.08 2.11 10.40
CA ALA A 14 14.14 1.63 9.53
C ALA A 14 13.60 1.09 8.20
N LYS A 15 12.45 0.39 8.22
CA LYS A 15 11.80 -0.11 7.00
C LYS A 15 11.25 1.02 6.12
N VAL A 16 10.65 2.03 6.73
CA VAL A 16 10.17 3.23 6.03
C VAL A 16 11.33 3.94 5.33
N GLN A 17 12.43 4.16 6.05
CA GLN A 17 13.64 4.80 5.50
C GLN A 17 14.25 3.98 4.36
N GLU A 18 14.43 2.67 4.56
CA GLU A 18 14.92 1.76 3.53
C GLU A 18 14.06 1.84 2.26
N THR A 19 12.73 1.87 2.42
CA THR A 19 11.82 1.98 1.28
C THR A 19 12.01 3.29 0.52
N ALA A 20 12.14 4.41 1.23
CA ALA A 20 12.38 5.71 0.63
C ALA A 20 13.70 5.73 -0.18
N ASP A 21 14.77 5.17 0.40
CA ASP A 21 16.09 5.14 -0.23
C ASP A 21 16.11 4.26 -1.48
N VAL A 22 15.50 3.07 -1.43
CA VAL A 22 15.38 2.18 -2.59
C VAL A 22 14.49 2.81 -3.66
N THR A 23 13.38 3.47 -3.28
CA THR A 23 12.50 4.17 -4.22
C THR A 23 13.25 5.28 -4.95
N ARG A 24 14.07 6.06 -4.23
CA ARG A 24 14.95 7.08 -4.83
C ARG A 24 15.93 6.48 -5.81
N ALA A 25 16.63 5.41 -5.42
CA ALA A 25 17.61 4.75 -6.27
C ALA A 25 16.99 4.19 -7.56
N VAL A 26 15.80 3.58 -7.47
CA VAL A 26 15.08 3.08 -8.65
C VAL A 26 14.63 4.23 -9.55
N ALA A 27 14.05 5.30 -8.98
CA ALA A 27 13.66 6.48 -9.75
C ALA A 27 14.86 7.13 -10.44
N GLN A 28 16.00 7.21 -9.78
CA GLN A 28 17.25 7.71 -10.37
C GLN A 28 17.72 6.82 -11.51
N SER A 29 17.69 5.51 -11.36
CA SER A 29 18.05 4.57 -12.40
C SER A 29 17.18 4.69 -13.65
N VAL A 30 15.84 4.81 -13.50
CA VAL A 30 14.92 4.93 -14.64
C VAL A 30 15.03 6.28 -15.35
N ASN A 31 15.62 7.29 -14.70
CA ASN A 31 15.93 8.59 -15.30
C ASN A 31 17.38 8.70 -15.81
N GLY A 32 18.06 7.57 -16.02
CA GLY A 32 19.43 7.54 -16.55
C GLY A 32 20.51 8.02 -15.59
N GLY A 33 20.21 8.06 -14.28
CA GLY A 33 21.13 8.53 -13.24
C GLY A 33 21.30 10.06 -13.21
N GLN A 34 20.56 10.77 -14.05
CA GLN A 34 20.68 12.25 -14.17
C GLN A 34 19.55 12.97 -13.42
N GLY A 35 19.85 14.17 -12.96
CA GLY A 35 18.90 15.03 -12.28
C GLY A 35 18.73 14.71 -10.79
N VAL A 36 17.95 15.57 -10.13
CA VAL A 36 17.59 15.42 -8.72
C VAL A 36 16.30 14.64 -8.62
N ILE A 37 16.31 13.58 -7.84
CA ILE A 37 15.10 12.81 -7.53
C ILE A 37 14.55 13.27 -6.17
N VAL A 38 13.30 13.67 -6.18
CA VAL A 38 12.51 13.94 -4.98
C VAL A 38 11.75 12.68 -4.58
N VAL A 39 11.74 12.37 -3.30
CA VAL A 39 10.90 11.31 -2.72
C VAL A 39 9.85 11.99 -1.85
N ARG A 40 8.59 11.73 -2.14
CA ARG A 40 7.44 12.21 -1.38
C ARG A 40 6.49 11.08 -1.05
N ASP A 41 5.58 11.31 -0.15
CA ASP A 41 4.53 10.33 0.19
C ASP A 41 3.66 10.00 -1.02
N LEU A 42 3.30 8.72 -1.11
CA LEU A 42 2.34 8.21 -2.08
C LEU A 42 0.93 8.65 -1.66
N THR A 43 0.19 9.23 -2.60
CA THR A 43 -1.16 9.75 -2.35
C THR A 43 -2.23 8.96 -3.08
N ALA A 44 -3.50 9.17 -2.70
CA ALA A 44 -4.65 8.61 -3.41
C ALA A 44 -4.68 9.02 -4.90
N GLN A 45 -4.18 10.21 -5.23
CA GLN A 45 -4.10 10.68 -6.62
C GLN A 45 -3.08 9.91 -7.44
N ASP A 46 -1.99 9.44 -6.83
CA ASP A 46 -0.99 8.62 -7.51
C ASP A 46 -1.52 7.23 -7.85
N LEU A 47 -2.35 6.66 -6.97
CA LEU A 47 -2.86 5.29 -7.07
C LEU A 47 -4.29 5.19 -7.62
N GLY A 48 -5.03 6.28 -7.67
CA GLY A 48 -6.47 6.30 -7.89
C GLY A 48 -7.27 6.22 -6.60
N ALA A 49 -8.54 5.82 -6.68
CA ALA A 49 -9.44 5.76 -5.51
C ALA A 49 -8.99 4.69 -4.51
N GLN A 50 -9.02 5.02 -3.22
CA GLN A 50 -8.68 4.11 -2.12
C GLN A 50 -9.89 3.68 -1.28
N ALA A 51 -11.02 4.40 -1.38
CA ALA A 51 -12.26 4.00 -0.77
C ALA A 51 -13.00 3.01 -1.67
N VAL A 52 -13.43 1.88 -1.13
CA VAL A 52 -14.14 0.85 -1.89
C VAL A 52 -15.46 0.47 -1.23
N ALA A 53 -16.46 0.22 -2.05
CA ALA A 53 -17.73 -0.34 -1.61
C ALA A 53 -17.61 -1.87 -1.54
N ILE A 54 -17.89 -2.42 -0.37
CA ILE A 54 -17.83 -3.85 -0.07
C ILE A 54 -19.26 -4.38 -0.05
N PRO A 55 -19.68 -5.17 -1.04
CA PRO A 55 -21.01 -5.75 -1.05
C PRO A 55 -21.19 -6.81 0.06
N PRO A 56 -22.43 -7.14 0.47
CA PRO A 56 -22.68 -8.23 1.41
C PRO A 56 -22.32 -9.59 0.81
N GLY A 57 -21.93 -10.52 1.65
CA GLY A 57 -21.48 -11.86 1.29
C GLY A 57 -20.00 -11.93 0.91
N ASN A 58 -19.64 -12.92 0.12
CA ASN A 58 -18.28 -13.06 -0.41
C ASN A 58 -17.98 -11.93 -1.40
N PHE A 59 -16.83 -11.30 -1.26
CA PHE A 59 -16.43 -10.21 -2.15
C PHE A 59 -14.98 -10.31 -2.58
N THR A 60 -14.72 -9.73 -3.74
CA THR A 60 -13.38 -9.42 -4.25
C THR A 60 -13.47 -8.07 -4.96
N VAL A 61 -12.74 -7.08 -4.46
CA VAL A 61 -12.77 -5.71 -4.96
C VAL A 61 -11.36 -5.20 -5.21
N THR A 62 -11.19 -4.44 -6.29
CA THR A 62 -9.93 -3.76 -6.56
C THR A 62 -9.94 -2.40 -5.87
N ILE A 63 -8.97 -2.18 -4.97
CA ILE A 63 -8.81 -0.93 -4.24
C ILE A 63 -8.21 0.14 -5.16
N ALA A 64 -7.14 -0.22 -5.84
CA ALA A 64 -6.47 0.62 -6.81
C ALA A 64 -5.76 -0.25 -7.84
N SER A 65 -5.69 0.26 -9.06
CA SER A 65 -4.93 -0.36 -10.15
C SER A 65 -4.45 0.71 -11.11
N GLY A 66 -3.32 0.46 -11.74
CA GLY A 66 -2.76 1.39 -12.70
C GLY A 66 -1.43 0.93 -13.26
N VAL A 67 -0.74 1.89 -13.84
CA VAL A 67 0.63 1.74 -14.34
C VAL A 67 1.48 2.83 -13.70
N VAL A 68 2.64 2.47 -13.18
CA VAL A 68 3.58 3.46 -12.64
C VAL A 68 3.97 4.43 -13.77
N PRO A 69 3.77 5.75 -13.61
CA PRO A 69 4.05 6.70 -14.66
C PRO A 69 5.52 6.71 -15.10
N SER A 70 5.75 7.13 -16.34
CA SER A 70 7.11 7.28 -16.87
C SER A 70 7.94 8.23 -16.00
N GLY A 71 9.21 7.93 -15.78
CA GLY A 71 10.14 8.69 -14.95
C GLY A 71 9.94 8.50 -13.43
N LYS A 72 8.93 7.75 -12.98
CA LYS A 72 8.63 7.55 -11.56
C LYS A 72 8.94 6.14 -11.08
N ALA A 73 9.09 6.02 -9.77
CA ALA A 73 9.09 4.76 -9.04
C ALA A 73 8.14 4.85 -7.85
N PHE A 74 7.42 3.77 -7.55
CA PHE A 74 6.58 3.65 -6.37
C PHE A 74 7.19 2.65 -5.40
N GLY A 75 7.32 3.02 -4.14
CA GLY A 75 7.78 2.15 -3.06
C GLY A 75 6.69 2.00 -2.00
N ILE A 76 6.25 0.78 -1.76
CA ILE A 76 5.20 0.47 -0.79
C ILE A 76 5.84 -0.18 0.43
N TYR A 77 5.62 0.37 1.62
CA TYR A 77 6.10 -0.20 2.87
C TYR A 77 4.99 -0.74 3.77
N GLY A 78 3.73 -0.43 3.48
CA GLY A 78 2.65 -0.89 4.34
C GLY A 78 1.26 -0.55 3.84
N PHE A 79 0.30 -0.86 4.68
CA PHE A 79 -1.12 -0.60 4.46
C PHE A 79 -1.77 -0.14 5.75
N GLU A 80 -2.76 0.73 5.62
CA GLU A 80 -3.61 1.18 6.70
C GLU A 80 -5.05 0.88 6.33
N LEU A 81 -5.77 0.23 7.24
CA LEU A 81 -7.18 -0.06 7.07
C LEU A 81 -7.98 0.80 8.04
N THR A 82 -8.86 1.63 7.52
CA THR A 82 -9.75 2.46 8.31
C THR A 82 -11.19 2.03 8.11
N THR A 83 -11.83 1.62 9.21
CA THR A 83 -13.24 1.25 9.23
C THR A 83 -13.97 2.20 10.17
N PRO A 84 -14.50 3.34 9.71
CA PRO A 84 -15.04 4.35 10.61
C PRO A 84 -16.21 3.89 11.47
N PHE A 85 -16.92 2.82 11.09
CA PHE A 85 -18.14 2.39 11.79
C PHE A 85 -18.31 0.88 11.96
N VAL A 86 -17.42 0.06 11.42
CA VAL A 86 -17.55 -1.41 11.46
C VAL A 86 -16.34 -1.97 12.20
N ARG A 87 -16.55 -2.46 13.41
CA ARG A 87 -15.52 -3.23 14.11
C ARG A 87 -15.38 -4.56 13.38
N ILE A 88 -14.24 -4.77 12.75
CA ILE A 88 -13.88 -6.05 12.11
C ILE A 88 -13.95 -7.19 13.17
N ALA A 89 -13.61 -6.87 14.43
CA ALA A 89 -13.60 -7.81 15.56
C ALA A 89 -14.94 -8.50 15.87
N ASN A 90 -16.07 -8.06 15.34
CA ASN A 90 -17.38 -8.62 15.67
C ASN A 90 -17.89 -9.63 14.60
N GLY A 91 -17.02 -10.19 13.78
CA GLY A 91 -17.43 -11.14 12.74
C GLY A 91 -18.18 -10.48 11.56
N ASN A 92 -18.22 -9.15 11.50
CA ASN A 92 -18.88 -8.42 10.43
C ASN A 92 -18.10 -8.51 9.12
N LEU A 93 -16.77 -8.49 9.22
CA LEU A 93 -15.86 -8.74 8.10
C LEU A 93 -14.93 -9.86 8.53
N VAL A 94 -14.85 -10.93 7.76
CA VAL A 94 -14.01 -12.09 8.05
C VAL A 94 -13.20 -12.51 6.83
N GLY A 95 -12.06 -13.15 7.08
CA GLY A 95 -11.19 -13.65 6.04
C GLY A 95 -10.62 -12.55 5.14
N LEU A 96 -10.38 -11.36 5.69
CA LEU A 96 -9.86 -10.24 4.91
C LEU A 96 -8.44 -10.50 4.44
N VAL A 97 -8.27 -10.49 3.13
CA VAL A 97 -6.99 -10.70 2.47
C VAL A 97 -6.75 -9.56 1.48
N LEU A 98 -5.59 -8.93 1.58
CA LEU A 98 -5.11 -7.94 0.63
C LEU A 98 -3.98 -8.53 -0.20
N ASP A 99 -4.24 -8.69 -1.50
CA ASP A 99 -3.28 -9.14 -2.47
C ASP A 99 -2.71 -7.96 -3.27
N THR A 100 -1.40 -7.92 -3.41
CA THR A 100 -0.70 -6.98 -4.28
C THR A 100 -0.17 -7.71 -5.50
N TYR A 101 -0.52 -7.21 -6.67
CA TYR A 101 -0.04 -7.70 -7.96
C TYR A 101 0.86 -6.67 -8.61
N VAL A 102 1.95 -7.13 -9.21
CA VAL A 102 2.90 -6.33 -9.98
C VAL A 102 3.24 -7.08 -11.25
N GLY A 103 3.09 -6.45 -12.41
CA GLY A 103 3.31 -7.08 -13.70
C GLY A 103 2.44 -8.33 -13.94
N GLY A 104 1.22 -8.35 -13.39
CA GLY A 104 0.28 -9.48 -13.48
C GLY A 104 0.54 -10.62 -12.48
N SER A 105 1.62 -10.60 -11.73
CA SER A 105 1.96 -11.63 -10.74
C SER A 105 1.68 -11.14 -9.31
N ARG A 106 1.10 -12.02 -8.47
CA ARG A 106 0.93 -11.71 -7.05
C ARG A 106 2.27 -11.72 -6.34
N VAL A 107 2.69 -10.56 -5.83
CA VAL A 107 3.98 -10.37 -5.15
C VAL A 107 3.85 -10.38 -3.63
N LYS A 108 2.66 -10.06 -3.10
CA LYS A 108 2.42 -10.02 -1.65
C LYS A 108 0.98 -10.39 -1.34
N ARG A 109 0.77 -11.10 -0.22
CA ARG A 109 -0.52 -11.35 0.41
C ARG A 109 -0.45 -10.95 1.87
N VAL A 110 -1.41 -10.19 2.32
CA VAL A 110 -1.56 -9.76 3.72
C VAL A 110 -2.89 -10.26 4.24
N TYR A 111 -2.88 -10.97 5.35
CA TYR A 111 -4.07 -11.40 6.09
C TYR A 111 -4.40 -10.34 7.12
N LEU A 112 -5.43 -9.55 6.86
CA LEU A 112 -5.78 -8.40 7.70
C LEU A 112 -6.48 -8.80 8.99
N ASP A 113 -7.13 -9.95 9.04
CA ASP A 113 -7.77 -10.48 10.25
C ASP A 113 -6.78 -10.71 11.40
N VAL A 114 -5.53 -11.06 11.06
CA VAL A 114 -4.47 -11.31 12.06
C VAL A 114 -3.93 -10.01 12.65
N VAL A 115 -4.10 -8.90 11.94
CA VAL A 115 -3.57 -7.58 12.35
C VAL A 115 -4.56 -6.83 13.24
N ASN A 116 -5.80 -7.31 13.32
CA ASN A 116 -6.94 -6.53 13.82
C ASN A 116 -7.23 -6.69 15.31
N ASP A 117 -6.43 -7.44 16.05
CA ASP A 117 -6.78 -7.85 17.42
C ASP A 117 -6.62 -6.76 18.50
N SER A 118 -6.24 -5.54 18.15
CA SER A 118 -5.88 -4.56 19.17
C SER A 118 -6.43 -3.14 19.01
N SER A 119 -7.18 -2.81 17.95
CA SER A 119 -7.60 -1.42 17.81
C SER A 119 -9.04 -1.16 18.20
N GLU A 120 -9.23 -0.62 19.39
CA GLU A 120 -10.48 0.01 19.81
C GLU A 120 -10.86 1.22 18.91
N THR A 121 -9.93 1.67 18.06
CA THR A 121 -10.05 2.86 17.22
C THR A 121 -10.53 2.58 15.80
N GLY A 122 -10.64 1.32 15.37
CA GLY A 122 -11.01 0.96 14.00
C GLY A 122 -9.90 1.22 12.97
N LEU A 123 -8.68 1.50 13.42
CA LEU A 123 -7.52 1.76 12.59
C LEU A 123 -6.50 0.61 12.72
N THR A 124 -6.12 0.02 11.62
CA THR A 124 -5.16 -1.07 11.59
C THR A 124 -4.02 -0.74 10.66
N TYR A 125 -2.80 -0.82 11.16
CA TYR A 125 -1.59 -0.62 10.38
C TYR A 125 -0.87 -1.95 10.15
N TYR A 126 -0.38 -2.11 8.94
CA TYR A 126 0.51 -3.20 8.58
C TYR A 126 1.77 -2.64 7.92
N ILE A 127 2.92 -2.88 8.51
CA ILE A 127 4.22 -2.57 7.92
C ILE A 127 4.81 -3.86 7.36
N ALA A 128 5.09 -3.88 6.06
CA ALA A 128 5.61 -5.05 5.38
C ALA A 128 7.03 -5.42 5.84
N ASP A 129 7.32 -6.70 5.96
CA ASP A 129 8.67 -7.22 6.18
C ASP A 129 9.60 -6.94 5.00
N LYS A 130 9.05 -6.93 3.79
CA LYS A 130 9.74 -6.54 2.56
C LYS A 130 8.92 -5.47 1.84
N SER A 131 9.59 -4.37 1.48
CA SER A 131 9.02 -3.33 0.66
C SER A 131 8.81 -3.83 -0.77
N ILE A 132 7.77 -3.31 -1.42
CA ILE A 132 7.50 -3.55 -2.83
C ILE A 132 7.92 -2.28 -3.57
N VAL A 133 8.94 -2.36 -4.40
CA VAL A 133 9.36 -1.22 -5.22
C VAL A 133 9.10 -1.51 -6.69
N MET A 134 8.34 -0.63 -7.32
CA MET A 134 7.88 -0.74 -8.69
C MET A 134 8.52 0.36 -9.53
N LYS A 135 9.17 -0.02 -10.61
CA LYS A 135 9.72 0.92 -11.60
C LYS A 135 8.64 1.41 -12.55
N GLN A 136 8.96 2.45 -13.31
CA GLN A 136 8.08 3.00 -14.34
C GLN A 136 7.50 1.93 -15.29
N GLN A 137 6.30 2.20 -15.81
CA GLN A 137 5.59 1.41 -16.82
C GLN A 137 5.23 -0.02 -16.38
N ILE A 138 5.35 -0.34 -15.10
CA ILE A 138 4.87 -1.61 -14.55
C ILE A 138 3.41 -1.45 -14.12
N GLN A 139 2.57 -2.41 -14.49
CA GLN A 139 1.20 -2.52 -13.99
C GLN A 139 1.19 -2.97 -12.53
N TYR A 140 0.27 -2.41 -11.76
CA TYR A 140 0.00 -2.83 -10.39
C TYR A 140 -1.50 -2.92 -10.13
N SER A 141 -1.87 -3.73 -9.16
CA SER A 141 -3.21 -3.69 -8.55
C SER A 141 -3.17 -4.17 -7.11
N PHE A 142 -4.07 -3.59 -6.30
CA PHE A 142 -4.33 -4.00 -4.93
C PHE A 142 -5.76 -4.53 -4.86
N VAL A 143 -5.90 -5.78 -4.46
CA VAL A 143 -7.18 -6.50 -4.47
C VAL A 143 -7.50 -6.97 -3.06
N LEU A 144 -8.65 -6.53 -2.54
CA LEU A 144 -9.18 -6.93 -1.26
C LEU A 144 -10.26 -7.99 -1.44
N SER A 145 -10.19 -9.07 -0.70
CA SER A 145 -11.19 -10.13 -0.67
C SER A 145 -11.55 -10.52 0.75
N GLY A 146 -12.72 -11.09 0.93
CA GLY A 146 -13.21 -11.54 2.22
C GLY A 146 -14.72 -11.81 2.22
N VAL A 147 -15.31 -11.80 3.40
CA VAL A 147 -16.76 -11.96 3.59
C VAL A 147 -17.29 -10.78 4.39
N ASN A 148 -18.33 -10.14 3.89
CA ASN A 148 -19.08 -9.10 4.57
C ASN A 148 -20.39 -9.69 5.13
N ASN A 149 -20.46 -9.89 6.44
CA ASN A 149 -21.60 -10.46 7.15
C ASN A 149 -22.60 -9.40 7.65
N THR A 150 -22.42 -8.11 7.32
CA THR A 150 -23.32 -7.06 7.82
C THR A 150 -24.70 -7.05 7.15
N GLY A 151 -24.86 -7.78 6.06
CA GLY A 151 -26.09 -7.79 5.28
C GLY A 151 -26.30 -6.55 4.40
N SER A 152 -25.39 -5.56 4.45
CA SER A 152 -25.46 -4.31 3.67
C SER A 152 -24.11 -3.99 3.03
N THR A 153 -24.12 -3.15 2.01
CA THR A 153 -22.89 -2.60 1.44
C THR A 153 -22.25 -1.64 2.44
N ILE A 154 -20.96 -1.81 2.69
CA ILE A 154 -20.16 -0.94 3.55
C ILE A 154 -19.06 -0.27 2.73
N THR A 155 -18.61 0.89 3.18
CA THR A 155 -17.44 1.55 2.59
C THR A 155 -16.22 1.32 3.47
N LEU A 156 -15.16 0.83 2.86
CA LEU A 156 -13.88 0.58 3.50
C LEU A 156 -12.82 1.49 2.88
N MET A 157 -11.99 2.10 3.72
CA MET A 157 -10.82 2.84 3.27
C MET A 157 -9.57 2.00 3.53
N VAL A 158 -8.81 1.73 2.47
CA VAL A 158 -7.49 1.11 2.54
C VAL A 158 -6.48 2.09 1.99
N ASN A 159 -5.63 2.61 2.85
CA ASN A 159 -4.53 3.47 2.44
C ASN A 159 -3.30 2.62 2.17
N VAL A 160 -2.70 2.82 1.00
CA VAL A 160 -1.42 2.23 0.64
C VAL A 160 -0.34 3.18 1.13
N LEU A 161 0.49 2.70 2.05
CA LEU A 161 1.57 3.49 2.65
C LEU A 161 2.85 3.32 1.84
N GLY A 162 3.36 4.41 1.31
CA GLY A 162 4.52 4.35 0.44
C GLY A 162 5.05 5.70 0.02
N PHE A 163 5.95 5.65 -0.95
CA PHE A 163 6.64 6.80 -1.53
C PHE A 163 6.56 6.80 -3.05
N VAL A 164 6.62 8.01 -3.60
CA VAL A 164 6.87 8.25 -5.03
C VAL A 164 8.25 8.88 -5.16
N GLY A 165 9.11 8.25 -5.94
CA GLY A 165 10.34 8.85 -6.43
C GLY A 165 10.08 9.44 -7.81
N GLU A 166 10.37 10.72 -8.00
CA GLU A 166 10.14 11.42 -9.27
C GLU A 166 11.19 12.50 -9.50
N PRO A 167 11.49 12.87 -10.77
CA PRO A 167 12.39 13.99 -11.05
C PRO A 167 11.88 15.28 -10.39
N SER A 168 12.79 16.00 -9.73
CA SER A 168 12.47 17.33 -9.26
C SER A 168 12.31 18.25 -10.44
N GLY A 169 11.41 19.05 -10.62
CA GLY A 169 11.34 20.02 -11.73
C GLY A 169 12.50 21.07 -11.75
N VAL A 170 13.54 20.84 -10.97
CA VAL A 170 14.71 21.72 -10.87
C VAL A 170 15.78 21.27 -11.85
N THR A 171 16.10 22.11 -12.80
CA THR A 171 17.26 21.94 -13.71
C THR A 171 18.50 22.47 -13.00
N ILE A 172 19.49 21.62 -12.78
CA ILE A 172 20.82 22.05 -12.31
C ILE A 172 21.55 22.60 -13.54
N ILE A 173 21.81 23.89 -13.55
CA ILE A 173 22.66 24.51 -14.55
C ILE A 173 24.07 24.50 -13.97
N GLU A 174 24.93 23.62 -14.46
CA GLU A 174 26.38 23.71 -14.21
C GLU A 174 26.93 24.82 -15.10
N GLN A 175 27.51 25.84 -14.46
CA GLN A 175 28.26 26.91 -15.15
C GLN A 175 29.71 26.51 -15.30
#